data_2513250774423475cd0fbab74ed6b815
#
_entry.id   2513250774423475cd0fbab74ed6b815
#
_cell.length_a   1.000
_cell.length_b   1.000
_cell.length_c   1.000
_cell.angle_alpha   90.00
_cell.angle_beta   90.00
_cell.angle_gamma   90.00
#
_symmetry.space_group_name_H-M   'P 1'
#
loop_
_entity.id
_entity.type
_entity.pdbx_description
1 polymer ?
#
loop_
_entity_poly.entity_id
_entity_poly.type
_entity_poly.pdbx_seq_one_letter_code
_entity_poly.pdbx_strand_id
1 'polypeptide(L)'
;MFEYKGHIHIHSRYSDGGGKVKQIAAEATKAGLDFIIITDHCNLDGLHKGEEGYQSGVLVMIGMEVNQECNHYLALSVKDVVANNEHNPQVVIDEVNRQQGIGIIAHPFEKGSPYYQKGRTYEWKDWAVSDFQGIEIWNYISQFRDECTSVLKSIYLIFNPVAGLSRPCSKALNILDQLQTRGQKIFAYGGSDAHGMIIRVGPLPVSISPYNLCFHLINIHILSKRRLSGDLQLDKEQVYEALKQGRSWIACDYYRPSDGFC
;
A
#
# COMPACT_ATOMS: atom_id res chain seq x y z
N MET A 1 -20.83 -13.99 3.17
CA MET A 1 -19.56 -13.38 3.56
C MET A 1 -19.82 -11.95 3.98
N PHE A 2 -18.87 -11.29 4.67
CA PHE A 2 -19.00 -9.92 5.11
C PHE A 2 -17.95 -9.08 4.41
N GLU A 3 -18.37 -7.99 3.81
CA GLU A 3 -17.49 -7.05 3.14
C GLU A 3 -16.91 -6.07 4.15
N TYR A 4 -15.60 -5.78 4.00
CA TYR A 4 -14.89 -4.75 4.75
C TYR A 4 -13.97 -3.98 3.82
N LYS A 5 -13.94 -2.67 4.01
CA LYS A 5 -13.11 -1.75 3.23
C LYS A 5 -11.88 -1.36 4.02
N GLY A 6 -10.73 -1.45 3.39
CA GLY A 6 -9.47 -1.08 4.02
C GLY A 6 -8.48 -0.42 3.08
N HIS A 7 -7.37 -0.03 3.66
CA HIS A 7 -6.27 0.56 2.92
C HIS A 7 -4.95 -0.08 3.35
N ILE A 8 -4.16 -0.46 2.38
CA ILE A 8 -2.82 -1.01 2.57
C ILE A 8 -1.79 -0.08 1.94
N HIS A 9 -0.54 -0.17 2.33
CA HIS A 9 0.56 0.67 1.87
C HIS A 9 0.44 2.11 2.39
N ILE A 10 0.84 2.29 3.64
CA ILE A 10 0.76 3.55 4.38
C ILE A 10 2.05 3.72 5.18
N HIS A 11 2.61 4.94 5.14
CA HIS A 11 3.79 5.29 5.93
C HIS A 11 3.43 6.24 7.06
N SER A 12 4.02 5.99 8.21
CA SER A 12 3.86 6.81 9.41
C SER A 12 5.16 7.51 9.79
N ARG A 13 5.16 8.18 10.95
CA ARG A 13 6.38 8.80 11.50
C ARG A 13 7.44 7.81 11.98
N TYR A 14 7.19 6.52 11.89
CA TYR A 14 8.21 5.50 12.15
C TYR A 14 9.14 5.30 10.94
N SER A 15 8.77 5.84 9.77
CA SER A 15 9.67 5.99 8.62
C SER A 15 9.62 7.43 8.10
N ASP A 16 9.09 7.67 6.94
CA ASP A 16 9.08 8.96 6.26
C ASP A 16 7.67 9.58 6.09
N GLY A 17 6.66 8.98 6.68
CA GLY A 17 5.31 9.56 6.74
C GLY A 17 5.19 10.72 7.73
N GLY A 18 4.26 11.64 7.48
CA GLY A 18 4.02 12.83 8.31
C GLY A 18 3.17 12.59 9.55
N GLY A 19 2.34 11.53 9.58
CA GLY A 19 1.34 11.28 10.62
C GLY A 19 1.79 10.29 11.70
N LYS A 20 1.30 10.48 12.93
CA LYS A 20 1.34 9.43 13.96
C LYS A 20 0.25 8.41 13.66
N VAL A 21 0.42 7.14 14.04
CA VAL A 21 -0.55 6.05 13.82
C VAL A 21 -1.96 6.45 14.24
N LYS A 22 -2.14 7.03 15.42
CA LYS A 22 -3.44 7.51 15.91
C LYS A 22 -4.08 8.58 15.02
N GLN A 23 -3.29 9.46 14.40
CA GLN A 23 -3.78 10.48 13.48
C GLN A 23 -4.21 9.84 12.16
N ILE A 24 -3.42 8.89 11.66
CA ILE A 24 -3.73 8.11 10.46
C ILE A 24 -5.04 7.34 10.64
N ALA A 25 -5.20 6.64 11.79
CA ALA A 25 -6.42 5.94 12.13
C ALA A 25 -7.65 6.86 12.18
N ALA A 26 -7.51 8.08 12.73
CA ALA A 26 -8.61 9.06 12.76
C ALA A 26 -9.01 9.52 11.35
N GLU A 27 -8.06 9.69 10.42
CA GLU A 27 -8.38 10.00 9.02
C GLU A 27 -9.03 8.79 8.31
N ALA A 28 -8.60 7.56 8.60
CA ALA A 28 -9.21 6.35 8.09
C ALA A 28 -10.67 6.19 8.54
N THR A 29 -10.96 6.50 9.81
CA THR A 29 -12.34 6.53 10.33
C THR A 29 -13.22 7.51 9.57
N LYS A 30 -12.72 8.73 9.31
CA LYS A 30 -13.47 9.74 8.54
C LYS A 30 -13.76 9.31 7.11
N ALA A 31 -12.85 8.52 6.53
CA ALA A 31 -13.00 7.94 5.19
C ALA A 31 -13.90 6.68 5.17
N GLY A 32 -14.39 6.23 6.33
CA GLY A 32 -15.23 5.04 6.44
C GLY A 32 -14.51 3.74 6.18
N LEU A 33 -13.23 3.65 6.52
CA LEU A 33 -12.47 2.42 6.43
C LEU A 33 -12.68 1.55 7.68
N ASP A 34 -12.73 0.24 7.50
CA ASP A 34 -12.83 -0.75 8.58
C ASP A 34 -11.45 -1.16 9.10
N PHE A 35 -10.44 -1.18 8.23
CA PHE A 35 -9.08 -1.53 8.59
C PHE A 35 -8.03 -0.76 7.78
N ILE A 36 -6.83 -0.63 8.36
CA ILE A 36 -5.64 -0.10 7.69
C ILE A 36 -4.43 -0.97 8.01
N ILE A 37 -3.49 -1.08 7.06
CA ILE A 37 -2.19 -1.72 7.27
C ILE A 37 -1.10 -0.69 7.03
N ILE A 38 -0.39 -0.33 8.08
CA ILE A 38 0.76 0.58 8.02
C ILE A 38 1.99 -0.24 7.68
N THR A 39 2.78 0.23 6.72
CA THR A 39 3.91 -0.49 6.14
C THR A 39 5.16 0.39 6.10
N ASP A 40 5.57 0.88 7.26
CA ASP A 40 6.74 1.75 7.38
C ASP A 40 8.01 1.09 6.82
N HIS A 41 8.91 1.88 6.22
CA HIS A 41 10.13 1.39 5.60
C HIS A 41 11.03 0.69 6.62
N CYS A 42 11.39 -0.55 6.32
CA CYS A 42 12.48 -1.31 6.95
C CYS A 42 12.39 -1.48 8.47
N ASN A 43 11.22 -1.30 9.06
CA ASN A 43 11.04 -1.45 10.50
C ASN A 43 9.61 -1.91 10.86
N LEU A 44 9.47 -2.41 12.09
CA LEU A 44 8.20 -2.76 12.73
C LEU A 44 8.02 -1.97 14.04
N ASP A 45 8.51 -0.75 14.10
CA ASP A 45 8.48 0.08 15.30
C ASP A 45 7.06 0.30 15.82
N GLY A 46 6.09 0.48 14.93
CA GLY A 46 4.68 0.59 15.31
C GLY A 46 4.17 -0.66 16.02
N LEU A 47 4.57 -1.86 15.56
CA LEU A 47 4.23 -3.13 16.21
C LEU A 47 4.88 -3.23 17.59
N HIS A 48 6.18 -2.97 17.69
CA HIS A 48 6.95 -3.08 18.93
C HIS A 48 6.50 -2.07 19.99
N LYS A 49 5.91 -0.94 19.59
CA LYS A 49 5.34 0.08 20.49
C LYS A 49 3.85 -0.13 20.80
N GLY A 50 3.27 -1.24 20.33
CA GLY A 50 1.88 -1.58 20.62
C GLY A 50 0.85 -0.69 19.94
N GLU A 51 1.17 -0.18 18.75
CA GLU A 51 0.26 0.67 17.97
C GLU A 51 -0.79 -0.16 17.19
N GLU A 52 -0.68 -1.49 17.14
CA GLU A 52 -1.75 -2.34 16.59
C GLU A 52 -2.98 -2.38 17.49
N GLY A 53 -4.13 -2.44 16.88
CA GLY A 53 -5.40 -2.58 17.59
C GLY A 53 -6.49 -1.70 17.04
N TYR A 54 -7.64 -1.71 17.68
CA TYR A 54 -8.71 -0.81 17.32
C TYR A 54 -8.41 0.62 17.79
N GLN A 55 -8.27 1.54 16.86
CA GLN A 55 -8.05 2.95 17.11
C GLN A 55 -9.13 3.78 16.39
N SER A 56 -9.86 4.59 17.12
CA SER A 56 -10.98 5.40 16.55
C SER A 56 -12.04 4.57 15.80
N GLY A 57 -12.18 3.28 16.10
CA GLY A 57 -13.12 2.38 15.44
C GLY A 57 -12.56 1.63 14.22
N VAL A 58 -11.33 1.92 13.81
CA VAL A 58 -10.64 1.23 12.69
C VAL A 58 -9.66 0.21 13.25
N LEU A 59 -9.59 -0.96 12.64
CA LEU A 59 -8.58 -1.98 12.93
C LEU A 59 -7.24 -1.55 12.31
N VAL A 60 -6.29 -1.15 13.15
CA VAL A 60 -4.92 -0.80 12.74
C VAL A 60 -4.05 -2.04 12.82
N MET A 61 -3.42 -2.40 11.72
CA MET A 61 -2.44 -3.49 11.61
C MET A 61 -1.10 -2.94 11.16
N ILE A 62 -0.02 -3.61 11.54
CA ILE A 62 1.33 -3.20 11.19
C ILE A 62 2.00 -4.29 10.34
N GLY A 63 2.52 -3.88 9.22
CA GLY A 63 3.48 -4.59 8.37
C GLY A 63 4.69 -3.72 8.12
N MET A 64 5.44 -3.99 7.07
CA MET A 64 6.57 -3.16 6.66
C MET A 64 6.74 -3.16 5.15
N GLU A 65 7.36 -2.11 4.62
CA GLU A 65 7.90 -2.10 3.28
C GLU A 65 9.41 -2.33 3.33
N VAL A 66 9.86 -3.44 2.74
CA VAL A 66 11.26 -3.88 2.73
C VAL A 66 11.96 -3.26 1.53
N ASN A 67 13.25 -2.98 1.66
CA ASN A 67 14.13 -2.33 0.71
C ASN A 67 13.92 -0.79 0.63
N GLN A 68 14.92 -0.07 0.13
CA GLN A 68 14.91 1.41 0.10
C GLN A 68 15.32 1.99 -1.25
N GLU A 69 16.08 1.25 -2.04
CA GLU A 69 16.65 1.76 -3.29
C GLU A 69 15.88 1.26 -4.52
N CYS A 70 15.46 0.01 -4.49
CA CYS A 70 14.66 -0.65 -5.52
C CYS A 70 14.10 -1.96 -4.97
N ASN A 71 13.29 -2.66 -5.74
CA ASN A 71 12.69 -3.93 -5.35
C ASN A 71 11.91 -3.82 -4.04
N HIS A 72 11.08 -2.76 -3.91
CA HIS A 72 10.23 -2.56 -2.75
C HIS A 72 9.23 -3.71 -2.59
N TYR A 73 9.07 -4.17 -1.36
CA TYR A 73 8.26 -5.35 -1.05
C TYR A 73 7.45 -5.15 0.23
N LEU A 74 6.13 -5.20 0.12
CA LEU A 74 5.28 -5.16 1.31
C LEU A 74 5.29 -6.52 1.99
N ALA A 75 5.70 -6.54 3.24
CA ALA A 75 5.70 -7.70 4.11
C ALA A 75 4.61 -7.52 5.18
N LEU A 76 3.48 -8.21 4.99
CA LEU A 76 2.33 -8.13 5.89
C LEU A 76 2.26 -9.38 6.75
N SER A 77 1.66 -9.28 7.94
CA SER A 77 1.55 -10.41 8.89
C SER A 77 2.90 -11.01 9.31
N VAL A 78 3.97 -10.22 9.29
CA VAL A 78 5.28 -10.60 9.80
C VAL A 78 5.43 -10.18 11.27
N LYS A 79 6.28 -10.88 12.01
CA LYS A 79 6.53 -10.64 13.45
C LYS A 79 7.90 -10.06 13.72
N ASP A 80 8.86 -10.44 12.89
CA ASP A 80 10.24 -10.00 12.96
C ASP A 80 10.57 -9.12 11.75
N VAL A 81 11.43 -8.13 11.95
CA VAL A 81 11.91 -7.26 10.89
C VAL A 81 12.58 -8.08 9.79
N VAL A 82 12.13 -7.92 8.57
CA VAL A 82 12.74 -8.52 7.38
C VAL A 82 13.88 -7.61 6.92
N ALA A 83 15.08 -8.15 6.85
CA ALA A 83 16.27 -7.39 6.44
C ALA A 83 16.21 -7.02 4.95
N ASN A 84 16.67 -5.81 4.62
CA ASN A 84 16.79 -5.37 3.22
C ASN A 84 17.76 -6.24 2.43
N ASN A 85 17.40 -6.52 1.20
CA ASN A 85 18.29 -7.13 0.21
C ASN A 85 17.86 -6.72 -1.21
N GLU A 86 18.28 -5.54 -1.64
CA GLU A 86 17.93 -5.00 -2.96
C GLU A 86 18.59 -5.75 -4.13
N HIS A 87 19.73 -6.40 -3.86
CA HIS A 87 20.48 -7.15 -4.89
C HIS A 87 19.97 -8.57 -5.09
N ASN A 88 19.34 -9.14 -4.07
CA ASN A 88 18.72 -10.47 -4.14
C ASN A 88 17.38 -10.46 -3.43
N PRO A 89 16.32 -9.95 -4.08
CA PRO A 89 15.01 -9.84 -3.47
C PRO A 89 14.35 -11.19 -3.17
N GLN A 90 14.85 -12.30 -3.73
CA GLN A 90 14.37 -13.64 -3.35
C GLN A 90 14.61 -13.94 -1.87
N VAL A 91 15.72 -13.47 -1.29
CA VAL A 91 15.99 -13.61 0.14
C VAL A 91 14.93 -12.91 0.99
N VAL A 92 14.46 -11.73 0.56
CA VAL A 92 13.37 -11.00 1.22
C VAL A 92 12.06 -11.81 1.14
N ILE A 93 11.73 -12.34 -0.03
CA ILE A 93 10.53 -13.16 -0.24
C ILE A 93 10.58 -14.43 0.63
N ASP A 94 11.71 -15.13 0.63
CA ASP A 94 11.90 -16.36 1.41
C ASP A 94 11.75 -16.09 2.92
N GLU A 95 12.27 -14.96 3.41
CA GLU A 95 12.14 -14.58 4.81
C GLU A 95 10.69 -14.24 5.19
N VAL A 96 9.95 -13.53 4.33
CA VAL A 96 8.51 -13.28 4.55
C VAL A 96 7.74 -14.59 4.58
N ASN A 97 8.04 -15.52 3.67
CA ASN A 97 7.42 -16.84 3.61
C ASN A 97 7.76 -17.69 4.84
N ARG A 98 9.00 -17.64 5.32
CA ARG A 98 9.43 -18.32 6.56
C ARG A 98 8.61 -17.86 7.77
N GLN A 99 8.24 -16.59 7.81
CA GLN A 99 7.36 -16.01 8.83
C GLN A 99 5.87 -16.26 8.55
N GLN A 100 5.51 -16.96 7.47
CA GLN A 100 4.13 -17.18 7.02
C GLN A 100 3.38 -15.88 6.69
N GLY A 101 4.11 -14.84 6.38
CA GLY A 101 3.60 -13.53 5.99
C GLY A 101 2.91 -13.51 4.63
N ILE A 102 2.50 -12.34 4.21
CA ILE A 102 1.97 -12.04 2.87
C ILE A 102 2.96 -11.08 2.23
N GLY A 103 3.50 -11.46 1.07
CA GLY A 103 4.47 -10.65 0.36
C GLY A 103 3.92 -10.11 -0.94
N ILE A 104 4.03 -8.80 -1.14
CA ILE A 104 3.49 -8.10 -2.30
C ILE A 104 4.58 -7.25 -2.94
N ILE A 105 4.85 -7.45 -4.23
CA ILE A 105 5.74 -6.57 -5.00
C ILE A 105 5.07 -5.20 -5.12
N ALA A 106 5.70 -4.16 -4.55
CA ALA A 106 5.15 -2.81 -4.51
C ALA A 106 5.47 -2.03 -5.79
N HIS A 107 4.53 -1.24 -6.30
CA HIS A 107 4.64 -0.30 -7.44
C HIS A 107 5.73 -0.65 -8.49
N PRO A 108 5.72 -1.85 -9.09
CA PRO A 108 6.87 -2.43 -9.78
C PRO A 108 7.36 -1.67 -11.03
N PHE A 109 6.56 -0.77 -11.59
CA PHE A 109 6.85 -0.08 -12.84
C PHE A 109 6.81 1.45 -12.68
N GLU A 110 7.15 1.94 -11.51
CA GLU A 110 7.28 3.37 -11.27
C GLU A 110 8.39 3.97 -12.14
N LYS A 111 8.11 5.12 -12.78
CA LYS A 111 9.06 5.85 -13.62
C LYS A 111 9.71 7.02 -12.90
N GLY A 112 9.08 7.49 -11.82
CA GLY A 112 9.49 8.66 -11.07
C GLY A 112 9.24 9.98 -11.80
N SER A 113 9.64 11.07 -11.16
CA SER A 113 9.52 12.43 -11.72
C SER A 113 10.89 13.11 -11.78
N PRO A 114 11.27 13.74 -12.91
CA PRO A 114 12.52 14.47 -12.99
C PRO A 114 12.57 15.68 -12.05
N TYR A 115 11.42 16.13 -11.54
CA TYR A 115 11.28 17.27 -10.64
C TYR A 115 11.27 16.90 -9.15
N TYR A 116 11.30 15.61 -8.85
CA TYR A 116 11.34 15.10 -7.49
C TYR A 116 12.44 14.05 -7.35
N GLN A 117 13.28 14.17 -6.33
CA GLN A 117 14.40 13.26 -6.05
C GLN A 117 15.28 12.94 -7.27
N LYS A 118 15.47 13.94 -8.18
CA LYS A 118 16.30 13.81 -9.41
C LYS A 118 15.88 12.63 -10.32
N GLY A 119 14.59 12.30 -10.36
CA GLY A 119 14.06 11.21 -11.17
C GLY A 119 14.31 9.82 -10.60
N ARG A 120 14.61 9.70 -9.31
CA ARG A 120 14.77 8.39 -8.65
C ARG A 120 13.51 7.55 -8.78
N THR A 121 13.70 6.26 -9.06
CA THR A 121 12.61 5.27 -9.13
C THR A 121 12.88 4.16 -8.14
N TYR A 122 11.81 3.52 -7.68
CA TYR A 122 11.86 2.40 -6.74
C TYR A 122 11.31 1.12 -7.38
N GLU A 123 11.46 1.02 -8.71
CA GLU A 123 10.93 -0.06 -9.53
C GLU A 123 11.43 -1.45 -9.10
N TRP A 124 10.62 -2.47 -9.39
CA TRP A 124 11.03 -3.85 -9.26
C TRP A 124 11.88 -4.29 -10.44
N LYS A 125 13.07 -4.80 -10.19
CA LYS A 125 14.07 -5.12 -11.23
C LYS A 125 14.23 -6.60 -11.50
N ASP A 126 14.07 -7.44 -10.48
CA ASP A 126 14.30 -8.87 -10.60
C ASP A 126 13.00 -9.67 -10.71
N TRP A 127 12.62 -10.01 -11.92
CA TRP A 127 11.43 -10.82 -12.22
C TRP A 127 11.72 -12.34 -12.28
N ALA A 128 12.96 -12.78 -11.95
CA ALA A 128 13.29 -14.19 -11.84
C ALA A 128 12.90 -14.80 -10.48
N VAL A 129 12.36 -13.99 -9.58
CA VAL A 129 11.88 -14.41 -8.27
C VAL A 129 10.60 -15.24 -8.33
N SER A 130 10.35 -16.03 -7.27
CA SER A 130 9.17 -16.88 -7.11
C SER A 130 8.56 -16.76 -5.70
N ASP A 131 7.40 -17.39 -5.53
CA ASP A 131 6.74 -17.59 -4.23
C ASP A 131 6.31 -16.29 -3.50
N PHE A 132 6.14 -15.20 -4.23
CA PHE A 132 5.43 -14.02 -3.72
C PHE A 132 3.92 -14.15 -3.94
N GLN A 133 3.09 -13.49 -3.08
CA GLN A 133 1.64 -13.64 -3.12
C GLN A 133 0.95 -12.65 -4.04
N GLY A 134 1.57 -11.52 -4.33
CA GLY A 134 0.87 -10.54 -5.14
C GLY A 134 1.71 -9.42 -5.72
N ILE A 135 1.04 -8.61 -6.54
CA ILE A 135 1.62 -7.44 -7.19
C ILE A 135 0.69 -6.25 -6.93
N GLU A 136 1.27 -5.14 -6.50
CA GLU A 136 0.55 -3.87 -6.44
C GLU A 136 0.42 -3.29 -7.86
N ILE A 137 -0.74 -3.51 -8.45
CA ILE A 137 -1.01 -3.10 -9.85
C ILE A 137 -1.48 -1.66 -9.96
N TRP A 138 -1.87 -1.05 -8.85
CA TRP A 138 -2.34 0.33 -8.79
C TRP A 138 -1.83 1.01 -7.52
N ASN A 139 -0.93 1.98 -7.69
CA ASN A 139 -0.37 2.79 -6.61
C ASN A 139 -0.54 4.27 -6.94
N TYR A 140 -1.19 5.02 -6.05
CA TYR A 140 -1.52 6.43 -6.32
C TYR A 140 -0.28 7.31 -6.38
N ILE A 141 0.64 7.21 -5.41
CA ILE A 141 1.80 8.11 -5.34
C ILE A 141 2.77 7.86 -6.50
N SER A 142 2.99 6.61 -6.87
CA SER A 142 3.80 6.26 -8.04
C SER A 142 3.19 6.82 -9.31
N GLN A 143 1.87 6.69 -9.49
CA GLN A 143 1.19 7.25 -10.65
C GLN A 143 1.21 8.78 -10.67
N PHE A 144 0.99 9.42 -9.52
CA PHE A 144 1.10 10.87 -9.37
C PHE A 144 2.50 11.38 -9.75
N ARG A 145 3.55 10.69 -9.29
CA ARG A 145 4.95 11.02 -9.63
C ARG A 145 5.22 10.84 -11.12
N ASP A 146 4.77 9.76 -11.72
CA ASP A 146 4.89 9.47 -13.15
C ASP A 146 4.24 10.53 -14.03
N GLU A 147 3.12 11.12 -13.57
CA GLU A 147 2.39 12.17 -14.26
C GLU A 147 3.04 13.57 -14.12
N CYS A 148 3.96 13.76 -13.15
CA CYS A 148 4.72 15.00 -12.98
C CYS A 148 5.83 15.15 -14.04
N THR A 149 5.46 15.30 -15.32
CA THR A 149 6.36 15.32 -16.49
C THR A 149 6.86 16.70 -16.89
N SER A 150 6.30 17.79 -16.32
CA SER A 150 6.76 19.17 -16.50
C SER A 150 6.44 19.99 -15.26
N VAL A 151 7.14 21.15 -15.08
CA VAL A 151 6.89 22.03 -13.94
C VAL A 151 5.43 22.50 -13.88
N LEU A 152 4.87 22.90 -15.00
CA LEU A 152 3.47 23.37 -15.08
C LEU A 152 2.50 22.24 -14.74
N LYS A 153 2.75 21.01 -15.24
CA LYS A 153 1.91 19.85 -14.92
C LYS A 153 2.05 19.46 -13.46
N SER A 154 3.24 19.52 -12.91
CA SER A 154 3.45 19.23 -11.47
C SER A 154 2.70 20.24 -10.59
N ILE A 155 2.73 21.52 -10.91
CA ILE A 155 1.96 22.55 -10.21
C ILE A 155 0.46 22.28 -10.34
N TYR A 156 -0.03 21.98 -11.55
CA TYR A 156 -1.44 21.62 -11.78
C TYR A 156 -1.86 20.43 -10.92
N LEU A 157 -1.07 19.36 -10.88
CA LEU A 157 -1.37 18.14 -10.11
C LEU A 157 -1.32 18.38 -8.60
N ILE A 158 -0.46 19.26 -8.11
CA ILE A 158 -0.42 19.65 -6.70
C ILE A 158 -1.76 20.26 -6.26
N PHE A 159 -2.38 21.09 -7.10
CA PHE A 159 -3.68 21.70 -6.82
C PHE A 159 -4.88 20.84 -7.24
N ASN A 160 -4.64 19.83 -8.07
CA ASN A 160 -5.65 18.89 -8.57
C ASN A 160 -5.16 17.44 -8.44
N PRO A 161 -4.93 16.95 -7.22
CA PRO A 161 -4.19 15.70 -6.99
C PRO A 161 -4.88 14.47 -7.60
N VAL A 162 -6.22 14.48 -7.69
CA VAL A 162 -6.99 13.38 -8.31
C VAL A 162 -6.75 13.29 -9.81
N ALA A 163 -6.38 14.38 -10.48
CA ALA A 163 -6.03 14.36 -11.90
C ALA A 163 -4.76 13.54 -12.23
N GLY A 164 -3.96 13.20 -11.22
CA GLY A 164 -2.84 12.27 -11.34
C GLY A 164 -3.25 10.80 -11.30
N LEU A 165 -4.51 10.50 -10.94
CA LEU A 165 -5.03 9.14 -10.89
C LEU A 165 -5.77 8.79 -12.19
N SER A 166 -5.41 7.69 -12.84
CA SER A 166 -6.07 7.27 -14.07
C SER A 166 -6.57 5.82 -14.02
N ARG A 167 -5.67 4.84 -14.08
CA ARG A 167 -5.99 3.41 -14.19
C ARG A 167 -4.87 2.56 -13.60
N PRO A 168 -5.12 1.28 -13.31
CA PRO A 168 -4.07 0.34 -12.95
C PRO A 168 -2.93 0.30 -13.97
N CYS A 169 -1.72 0.02 -13.51
CA CYS A 169 -0.54 -0.05 -14.35
C CYS A 169 -0.64 -1.20 -15.36
N SER A 170 -0.69 -0.88 -16.67
CA SER A 170 -0.86 -1.89 -17.72
C SER A 170 0.29 -2.92 -17.75
N LYS A 171 1.52 -2.51 -17.41
CA LYS A 171 2.65 -3.45 -17.35
C LYS A 171 2.50 -4.43 -16.19
N ALA A 172 2.06 -3.94 -15.01
CA ALA A 172 1.81 -4.78 -13.86
C ALA A 172 0.67 -5.78 -14.12
N LEU A 173 -0.41 -5.33 -14.76
CA LEU A 173 -1.51 -6.21 -15.21
C LEU A 173 -1.00 -7.29 -16.17
N ASN A 174 -0.21 -6.93 -17.18
CA ASN A 174 0.33 -7.92 -18.14
C ASN A 174 1.21 -8.98 -17.45
N ILE A 175 2.04 -8.59 -16.48
CA ILE A 175 2.84 -9.56 -15.71
C ILE A 175 1.94 -10.45 -14.87
N LEU A 176 0.96 -9.88 -14.19
CA LEU A 176 -0.02 -10.63 -13.40
C LEU A 176 -0.73 -11.69 -14.26
N ASP A 177 -1.25 -11.28 -15.43
CA ASP A 177 -1.93 -12.18 -16.36
C ASP A 177 -1.02 -13.30 -16.85
N GLN A 178 0.25 -13.00 -17.18
CA GLN A 178 1.22 -13.99 -17.59
C GLN A 178 1.54 -15.03 -16.48
N LEU A 179 1.70 -14.56 -15.24
CA LEU A 179 1.97 -15.44 -14.10
C LEU A 179 0.76 -16.33 -13.80
N GLN A 180 -0.44 -15.78 -13.81
CA GLN A 180 -1.68 -16.53 -13.61
C GLN A 180 -1.93 -17.54 -14.74
N THR A 181 -1.65 -17.17 -16.00
CA THR A 181 -1.75 -18.09 -17.15
C THR A 181 -0.79 -19.29 -17.02
N ARG A 182 0.34 -19.09 -16.35
CA ARG A 182 1.29 -20.18 -16.02
C ARG A 182 0.88 -21.01 -14.81
N GLY A 183 -0.33 -20.76 -14.26
CA GLY A 183 -0.87 -21.49 -13.12
C GLY A 183 -0.38 -21.00 -11.75
N GLN A 184 0.32 -19.86 -11.68
CA GLN A 184 0.76 -19.30 -10.40
C GLN A 184 -0.41 -18.62 -9.69
N LYS A 185 -0.54 -18.87 -8.40
CA LYS A 185 -1.59 -18.26 -7.57
C LYS A 185 -1.11 -16.90 -7.03
N ILE A 186 -1.11 -15.89 -7.89
CA ILE A 186 -0.72 -14.51 -7.60
C ILE A 186 -1.96 -13.62 -7.64
N PHE A 187 -2.05 -12.65 -6.72
CA PHE A 187 -3.20 -11.75 -6.60
C PHE A 187 -2.84 -10.30 -6.91
N ALA A 188 -3.85 -9.54 -7.33
CA ALA A 188 -3.75 -8.10 -7.52
C ALA A 188 -3.97 -7.37 -6.19
N TYR A 189 -3.13 -6.37 -5.93
CA TYR A 189 -3.29 -5.44 -4.82
C TYR A 189 -3.20 -4.01 -5.32
N GLY A 190 -3.71 -3.07 -4.52
CA GLY A 190 -3.61 -1.65 -4.78
C GLY A 190 -3.59 -0.87 -3.48
N GLY A 191 -2.95 0.27 -3.51
CA GLY A 191 -2.83 1.17 -2.37
C GLY A 191 -2.46 2.57 -2.81
N SER A 192 -2.32 3.48 -1.86
CA SER A 192 -1.97 4.86 -2.20
C SER A 192 -0.52 5.19 -1.89
N ASP A 193 0.16 4.36 -1.11
CA ASP A 193 1.50 4.70 -0.61
C ASP A 193 1.46 6.04 0.14
N ALA A 194 0.50 6.11 1.08
CA ALA A 194 0.11 7.34 1.73
C ALA A 194 1.15 7.81 2.74
N HIS A 195 1.74 8.98 2.52
CA HIS A 195 2.77 9.54 3.40
C HIS A 195 2.31 10.75 4.22
N GLY A 196 1.31 11.49 3.77
CA GLY A 196 0.88 12.73 4.44
C GLY A 196 2.00 13.76 4.60
N MET A 197 2.93 13.79 3.64
CA MET A 197 4.08 14.70 3.68
C MET A 197 3.67 16.14 3.42
N ILE A 198 4.38 17.09 4.04
CA ILE A 198 4.27 18.50 3.76
C ILE A 198 5.56 18.96 3.07
N ILE A 199 5.45 19.44 1.84
CA ILE A 199 6.53 20.07 1.11
C ILE A 199 6.31 21.59 1.05
N ARG A 200 7.35 22.35 0.74
CA ARG A 200 7.22 23.79 0.50
C ARG A 200 7.34 24.10 -0.99
N VAL A 201 6.32 24.75 -1.54
CA VAL A 201 6.34 25.33 -2.88
C VAL A 201 6.45 26.85 -2.72
N GLY A 202 7.67 27.36 -2.79
CA GLY A 202 7.96 28.73 -2.37
C GLY A 202 7.66 28.93 -0.87
N PRO A 203 6.88 29.94 -0.48
CA PRO A 203 6.49 30.17 0.93
C PRO A 203 5.33 29.27 1.41
N LEU A 204 4.63 28.60 0.50
CA LEU A 204 3.40 27.87 0.79
C LEU A 204 3.70 26.42 1.19
N PRO A 205 3.20 25.95 2.36
CA PRO A 205 3.19 24.52 2.69
C PRO A 205 2.12 23.82 1.86
N VAL A 206 2.50 22.75 1.20
CA VAL A 206 1.61 21.92 0.39
C VAL A 206 1.68 20.47 0.89
N SER A 207 0.54 19.88 1.15
CA SER A 207 0.46 18.47 1.53
C SER A 207 0.48 17.59 0.29
N ILE A 208 1.45 16.68 0.24
CA ILE A 208 1.54 15.64 -0.79
C ILE A 208 1.03 14.34 -0.20
N SER A 209 0.19 13.62 -0.95
CA SER A 209 -0.46 12.37 -0.52
C SER A 209 -1.08 12.45 0.90
N PRO A 210 -1.91 13.46 1.21
CA PRO A 210 -2.54 13.56 2.52
C PRO A 210 -3.42 12.34 2.77
N TYR A 211 -3.37 11.77 3.99
CA TYR A 211 -4.08 10.55 4.33
C TYR A 211 -5.59 10.61 4.03
N ASN A 212 -6.25 11.75 4.35
CA ASN A 212 -7.65 11.94 4.07
C ASN A 212 -7.99 11.80 2.58
N LEU A 213 -7.15 12.29 1.67
CA LEU A 213 -7.35 12.10 0.24
C LEU A 213 -7.08 10.65 -0.16
N CYS A 214 -5.91 10.12 0.24
CA CYS A 214 -5.47 8.78 -0.13
C CYS A 214 -6.50 7.70 0.23
N PHE A 215 -7.14 7.82 1.39
CA PHE A 215 -8.15 6.88 1.87
C PHE A 215 -9.48 6.92 1.11
N HIS A 216 -9.69 7.90 0.25
CA HIS A 216 -10.82 7.95 -0.68
C HIS A 216 -10.48 7.49 -2.10
N LEU A 217 -9.20 7.25 -2.42
CA LEU A 217 -8.77 6.93 -3.78
C LEU A 217 -8.77 5.43 -4.04
N ILE A 218 -7.64 4.77 -3.78
CA ILE A 218 -7.45 3.35 -4.09
C ILE A 218 -7.56 2.56 -2.80
N ASN A 219 -8.67 1.87 -2.62
CA ASN A 219 -8.93 1.01 -1.46
C ASN A 219 -8.92 -0.46 -1.86
N ILE A 220 -8.77 -1.32 -0.85
CA ILE A 220 -8.95 -2.75 -0.99
C ILE A 220 -10.17 -3.17 -0.20
N HIS A 221 -11.09 -3.85 -0.87
CA HIS A 221 -12.23 -4.49 -0.24
C HIS A 221 -11.94 -5.97 -0.06
N ILE A 222 -12.35 -6.52 1.06
CA ILE A 222 -12.18 -7.95 1.37
C ILE A 222 -13.52 -8.62 1.69
N LEU A 223 -13.57 -9.91 1.43
CA LEU A 223 -14.68 -10.76 1.87
C LEU A 223 -14.24 -11.67 3.02
N SER A 224 -14.64 -11.32 4.22
CA SER A 224 -14.43 -12.13 5.42
C SER A 224 -15.51 -13.19 5.57
N LYS A 225 -15.15 -14.36 6.08
CA LYS A 225 -16.08 -15.44 6.40
C LYS A 225 -16.93 -15.14 7.63
N ARG A 226 -16.42 -14.31 8.55
CA ARG A 226 -17.09 -13.94 9.80
C ARG A 226 -17.12 -12.43 9.95
N ARG A 227 -18.00 -11.93 10.79
CA ARG A 227 -17.99 -10.52 11.18
C ARG A 227 -16.74 -10.22 12.01
N LEU A 228 -16.18 -9.02 11.82
CA LEU A 228 -15.18 -8.50 12.75
C LEU A 228 -15.84 -8.36 14.13
N SER A 229 -15.16 -8.85 15.15
CA SER A 229 -15.70 -9.06 16.49
C SER A 229 -15.30 -7.96 17.48
N GLY A 230 -14.27 -7.16 17.14
CA GLY A 230 -13.57 -6.24 18.03
C GLY A 230 -12.40 -6.90 18.76
N ASP A 231 -12.19 -8.21 18.59
CA ASP A 231 -10.99 -8.90 19.06
C ASP A 231 -9.86 -8.73 18.06
N LEU A 232 -8.77 -8.12 18.49
CA LEU A 232 -7.63 -7.79 17.63
C LEU A 232 -7.08 -9.02 16.90
N GLN A 233 -6.82 -10.11 17.62
CA GLN A 233 -6.15 -11.27 17.03
C GLN A 233 -7.05 -12.00 16.03
N LEU A 234 -8.30 -12.21 16.41
CA LEU A 234 -9.28 -12.89 15.53
C LEU A 234 -9.55 -12.07 14.27
N ASP A 235 -9.66 -10.77 14.40
CA ASP A 235 -10.01 -9.89 13.28
C ASP A 235 -8.83 -9.68 12.33
N LYS A 236 -7.59 -9.54 12.86
CA LYS A 236 -6.36 -9.57 12.05
C LYS A 236 -6.26 -10.84 11.22
N GLU A 237 -6.46 -12.00 11.84
CA GLU A 237 -6.42 -13.30 11.15
C GLU A 237 -7.44 -13.34 10.00
N GLN A 238 -8.66 -12.83 10.20
CA GLN A 238 -9.68 -12.80 9.17
C GLN A 238 -9.30 -11.90 7.99
N VAL A 239 -8.77 -10.71 8.27
CA VAL A 239 -8.32 -9.78 7.21
C VAL A 239 -7.17 -10.40 6.42
N TYR A 240 -6.14 -10.90 7.10
CA TYR A 240 -4.99 -11.52 6.43
C TYR A 240 -5.37 -12.81 5.68
N GLU A 241 -6.27 -13.62 6.22
CA GLU A 241 -6.79 -14.80 5.51
C GLU A 241 -7.52 -14.40 4.21
N ALA A 242 -8.32 -13.34 4.24
CA ALA A 242 -9.01 -12.85 3.06
C ALA A 242 -8.01 -12.37 1.99
N LEU A 243 -7.02 -11.57 2.37
CA LEU A 243 -5.95 -11.12 1.48
C LEU A 243 -5.16 -12.31 0.91
N LYS A 244 -4.66 -13.19 1.75
CA LYS A 244 -3.84 -14.37 1.36
C LYS A 244 -4.57 -15.33 0.41
N GLN A 245 -5.89 -15.36 0.45
CA GLN A 245 -6.70 -16.21 -0.42
C GLN A 245 -7.26 -15.48 -1.65
N GLY A 246 -6.94 -14.21 -1.84
CA GLY A 246 -7.44 -13.41 -2.96
C GLY A 246 -8.94 -13.14 -2.89
N ARG A 247 -9.54 -13.17 -1.69
CA ARG A 247 -10.92 -12.74 -1.47
C ARG A 247 -10.96 -11.23 -1.27
N SER A 248 -10.47 -10.53 -2.27
CA SER A 248 -10.36 -9.09 -2.26
C SER A 248 -10.44 -8.51 -3.67
N TRP A 249 -10.81 -7.25 -3.77
CA TRP A 249 -10.73 -6.48 -5.01
C TRP A 249 -10.24 -5.07 -4.71
N ILE A 250 -9.71 -4.41 -5.74
CA ILE A 250 -9.23 -3.03 -5.68
C ILE A 250 -10.34 -2.13 -6.19
N ALA A 251 -10.61 -1.05 -5.48
CA ALA A 251 -11.62 -0.08 -5.86
C ALA A 251 -11.08 1.35 -5.82
N CYS A 252 -11.53 2.19 -6.74
CA CYS A 252 -11.36 3.62 -6.66
C CYS A 252 -12.70 4.24 -6.20
N ASP A 253 -12.91 4.25 -4.90
CA ASP A 253 -14.16 4.70 -4.28
C ASP A 253 -14.43 6.20 -4.48
N TYR A 254 -13.42 6.98 -4.83
CA TYR A 254 -13.55 8.40 -5.12
C TYR A 254 -14.53 8.69 -6.27
N TYR A 255 -14.48 7.88 -7.34
CA TYR A 255 -15.35 8.08 -8.48
C TYR A 255 -16.72 7.43 -8.27
N ARG A 256 -16.73 6.27 -7.64
CA ARG A 256 -17.96 5.54 -7.34
C ARG A 256 -17.71 4.52 -6.24
N PRO A 257 -18.52 4.53 -5.17
CA PRO A 257 -18.47 3.47 -4.17
C PRO A 257 -18.64 2.09 -4.81
N SER A 258 -17.86 1.13 -4.38
CA SER A 258 -17.88 -0.24 -4.85
C SER A 258 -18.47 -1.23 -3.85
N ASP A 259 -19.08 -0.73 -2.77
CA ASP A 259 -19.73 -1.56 -1.76
C ASP A 259 -20.80 -2.46 -2.41
N GLY A 260 -20.80 -3.74 -2.05
CA GLY A 260 -21.74 -4.71 -2.59
C GLY A 260 -21.46 -5.19 -4.00
N PHE A 261 -20.23 -5.04 -4.48
CA PHE A 261 -19.82 -5.48 -5.83
C PHE A 261 -19.79 -7.03 -5.99
N CYS A 262 -19.88 -7.81 -4.95
CA CYS A 262 -19.83 -9.28 -4.96
C CYS A 262 -21.13 -9.96 -5.41
#